data_aefe52841176a7b122a388565a863f32
#
_entry.id   aefe52841176a7b122a388565a863f32
#
_cell.length_a   1.000
_cell.length_b   1.000
_cell.length_c   1.000
_cell.angle_alpha   90.00
_cell.angle_beta   90.00
_cell.angle_gamma   90.00
#
_symmetry.space_group_name_H-M   'P 1'
#
loop_
_entity.id
_entity.type
_entity.pdbx_description
1 polymer ?
#
loop_
_entity_poly.entity_id
_entity_poly.type
_entity_poly.pdbx_seq_one_letter_code
_entity_poly.pdbx_strand_id
1 'polypeptide(L)' 'MDDEVALSKVQGAFEQAKSKVGNDANAIREELKKQRTEDPTLFEAFKQVGQLMQQTHQGH' A
#
# COMPACT_ATOMS: atom_id res chain seq x y z
N MET A 1 8.57 -10.37 -3.67
CA MET A 1 7.50 -10.58 -4.66
C MET A 1 7.77 -9.70 -5.87
N ASP A 2 7.12 -10.01 -6.97
CA ASP A 2 7.23 -9.27 -8.21
C ASP A 2 6.69 -7.85 -8.03
N ASP A 3 7.31 -6.87 -8.70
CA ASP A 3 6.89 -5.47 -8.59
C ASP A 3 5.43 -5.27 -9.01
N GLU A 4 5.01 -5.93 -10.07
CA GLU A 4 3.62 -5.84 -10.52
C GLU A 4 2.65 -6.40 -9.48
N VAL A 5 3.02 -7.51 -8.87
CA VAL A 5 2.21 -8.12 -7.82
C VAL A 5 2.14 -7.19 -6.62
N ALA A 6 3.25 -6.59 -6.23
CA ALA A 6 3.28 -5.66 -5.11
C ALA A 6 2.36 -4.46 -5.37
N LEU A 7 2.46 -3.87 -6.55
CA LEU A 7 1.62 -2.74 -6.92
C LEU A 7 0.14 -3.11 -6.91
N SER A 8 -0.18 -4.28 -7.46
CA SER A 8 -1.56 -4.76 -7.51
C SER A 8 -2.13 -4.94 -6.10
N LYS A 9 -1.34 -5.51 -5.19
CA LYS A 9 -1.77 -5.71 -3.81
C LYS A 9 -2.00 -4.39 -3.11
N VAL A 10 -1.11 -3.42 -3.31
CA VAL A 10 -1.25 -2.11 -2.69
C VAL A 10 -2.49 -1.40 -3.23
N GLN A 11 -2.72 -1.44 -4.53
CA GLN A 11 -3.89 -0.82 -5.13
C GLN A 11 -5.18 -1.47 -4.64
N GLY A 12 -5.21 -2.79 -4.56
CA GLY A 12 -6.37 -3.50 -4.06
C GLY A 12 -6.69 -3.15 -2.63
N ALA A 13 -5.65 -3.07 -1.78
CA ALA A 13 -5.83 -2.69 -0.38
C ALA A 13 -6.36 -1.27 -0.27
N PHE A 14 -5.83 -0.36 -1.09
CA PHE A 14 -6.26 1.04 -1.08
C PHE A 14 -7.73 1.16 -1.47
N GLU A 15 -8.13 0.45 -2.52
CA GLU A 15 -9.52 0.47 -2.96
C GLU A 15 -10.46 -0.12 -1.92
N GLN A 16 -10.05 -1.20 -1.25
CA GLN A 16 -10.84 -1.78 -0.18
C GLN A 16 -10.98 -0.79 0.98
N ALA A 17 -9.89 -0.15 1.36
CA ALA A 17 -9.93 0.83 2.44
C ALA A 17 -10.86 1.99 2.09
N LYS A 18 -10.76 2.49 0.86
CA LYS A 18 -11.60 3.59 0.40
C LYS A 18 -13.08 3.20 0.39
N SER A 19 -13.37 1.99 -0.04
CA SER A 19 -14.74 1.48 -0.05
C SER A 19 -15.30 1.36 1.36
N LYS A 20 -14.43 1.06 2.33
CA LYS A 20 -14.85 0.80 3.70
C LYS A 20 -15.04 2.09 4.50
N VAL A 21 -14.15 3.07 4.32
CA VAL A 21 -14.15 4.27 5.15
C VAL A 21 -14.43 5.56 4.37
N GLY A 22 -14.58 5.49 3.06
CA GLY A 22 -14.89 6.65 2.24
C GLY A 22 -13.64 7.41 1.81
N ASN A 23 -13.80 8.69 1.50
CA ASN A 23 -12.74 9.51 0.91
C ASN A 23 -11.88 10.25 1.94
N ASP A 24 -12.01 9.91 3.20
CA ASP A 24 -11.21 10.53 4.26
C ASP A 24 -9.79 9.95 4.23
N ALA A 25 -8.81 10.78 3.90
CA ALA A 25 -7.42 10.32 3.77
C ALA A 25 -6.89 9.73 5.08
N ASN A 26 -7.23 10.34 6.21
CA ASN A 26 -6.77 9.82 7.51
C ASN A 26 -7.40 8.48 7.82
N ALA A 27 -8.69 8.34 7.53
CA ALA A 27 -9.38 7.07 7.76
C ALA A 27 -8.84 5.96 6.87
N ILE A 28 -8.55 6.29 5.60
CA ILE A 28 -7.95 5.33 4.67
C ILE A 28 -6.59 4.88 5.19
N ARG A 29 -5.77 5.82 5.65
CA ARG A 29 -4.45 5.51 6.17
C ARG A 29 -4.53 4.57 7.38
N GLU A 30 -5.44 4.85 8.29
CA GLU A 30 -5.63 4.00 9.46
C GLU A 30 -6.09 2.60 9.08
N GLU A 31 -6.99 2.51 8.12
CA GLU A 31 -7.47 1.21 7.65
C GLU A 31 -6.34 0.43 6.99
N LEU A 32 -5.52 1.08 6.17
CA LEU A 32 -4.37 0.43 5.52
C LEU A 32 -3.36 -0.05 6.56
N LYS A 33 -3.13 0.74 7.59
CA LYS A 33 -2.22 0.36 8.66
C LYS A 33 -2.72 -0.90 9.36
N LYS A 34 -4.02 -0.98 9.62
CA LYS A 34 -4.64 -2.15 10.22
C LYS A 34 -4.47 -3.38 9.32
N GLN A 35 -4.75 -3.22 8.03
CA GLN A 35 -4.63 -4.33 7.09
C GLN A 35 -3.19 -4.85 7.00
N ARG A 36 -2.21 -3.94 7.00
CA ARG A 36 -0.80 -4.34 6.96
C ARG A 36 -0.39 -5.10 8.20
N THR A 37 -0.94 -4.73 9.34
CA THR A 37 -0.66 -5.42 10.59
C THR A 37 -1.21 -6.84 10.57
N GLU A 38 -2.36 -7.02 9.96
CA GLU A 38 -3.02 -8.33 9.91
C GLU A 38 -2.51 -9.22 8.78
N ASP A 39 -1.89 -8.63 7.75
CA ASP A 39 -1.45 -9.36 6.57
C ASP A 39 0.01 -9.05 6.28
N PRO A 40 0.94 -9.94 6.67
CA PRO A 40 2.37 -9.72 6.42
C PRO A 40 2.72 -9.60 4.94
N THR A 41 2.00 -10.29 4.07
CA THR A 41 2.24 -10.21 2.64
C THR A 41 1.93 -8.81 2.12
N LEU A 42 0.86 -8.21 2.64
CA LEU A 42 0.51 -6.85 2.27
C LEU A 42 1.55 -5.86 2.80
N PHE A 43 2.05 -6.08 3.99
CA PHE A 43 3.13 -5.26 4.55
C PHE A 43 4.36 -5.28 3.62
N GLU A 44 4.73 -6.47 3.15
CA GLU A 44 5.86 -6.60 2.23
C GLU A 44 5.61 -5.88 0.92
N ALA A 45 4.38 -5.93 0.42
CA ALA A 45 4.03 -5.22 -0.81
C ALA A 45 4.19 -3.72 -0.65
N PHE A 46 3.72 -3.16 0.45
CA PHE A 46 3.87 -1.73 0.73
C PHE A 46 5.33 -1.35 0.83
N LYS A 47 6.13 -2.17 1.51
CA LYS A 47 7.57 -1.92 1.66
C LYS A 47 8.24 -1.89 0.29
N GLN A 48 7.91 -2.84 -0.57
CA GLN A 48 8.50 -2.95 -1.90
C GLN A 48 8.13 -1.74 -2.77
N VAL A 49 6.87 -1.35 -2.75
CA VAL A 49 6.41 -0.18 -3.52
C VAL A 49 7.09 1.09 -3.01
N GLY A 50 7.24 1.21 -1.70
CA GLY A 50 7.96 2.35 -1.13
C GLY A 50 9.39 2.43 -1.61
N GLN A 51 10.08 1.30 -1.71
CA GLN A 51 11.44 1.25 -2.23
C GLN A 51 11.50 1.64 -3.70
N LEU A 52 10.55 1.19 -4.49
CA LEU A 52 10.48 1.56 -5.90
C LEU A 52 10.31 3.07 -6.07
N MET A 53 9.46 3.68 -5.26
CA MET A 53 9.25 5.12 -5.32
C MET A 53 10.50 5.88 -4.93
N GLN A 54 11.24 5.40 -3.93
CA GLN A 54 12.50 6.01 -3.54
C GLN A 54 13.53 5.95 -4.66
N GLN A 55 13.62 4.83 -5.35
CA GLN A 55 14.54 4.68 -6.47
C GLN A 55 14.22 5.69 -7.56
N THR A 56 12.95 5.93 -7.81
CA THR A 56 12.54 6.91 -8.81
C THR A 56 13.00 8.31 -8.42
N HIS A 57 12.96 8.63 -7.15
CA HIS A 57 13.34 9.96 -6.65
C HIS A 57 14.84 10.16 -6.54
N GLN A 58 15.62 9.10 -6.52
CA GLN A 58 17.06 9.20 -6.38
C GLN A 58 17.77 9.56 -7.68
N GLY A 59 17.05 9.70 -8.75
CA GLY A 59 17.63 9.86 -10.05
C GLY A 59 18.13 11.26 -10.39
N HIS A 60 18.23 12.15 -9.43
CA HIS A 60 18.70 13.49 -9.77
C HIS A 60 19.77 14.02 -8.86
#